data_51821b6915972b42e5dd022286dddd40
#
_entry.id   51821b6915972b42e5dd022286dddd40
#
_cell.length_a   1.000
_cell.length_b   1.000
_cell.length_c   1.000
_cell.angle_alpha   90.00
_cell.angle_beta   90.00
_cell.angle_gamma   90.00
#
_symmetry.space_group_name_H-M   'P 1'
#
loop_
_entity.id
_entity.type
_entity.pdbx_description
1 polymer ?
#
loop_
_entity_poly.entity_id
_entity_poly.type
_entity_poly.pdbx_seq_one_letter_code
_entity_poly.pdbx_strand_id
1 'polypeptide(L)'
;GAAYGVIKLPNESPNHGPFETVVNPADPIASPFGWHDTDGNIGPEFTITRGNNIYAREDDEGDNSQSGTDYSPDGGNSLNFIYDFDISGAPPSYQDLSITNLFYTGNMMHDIWYNYGFDEQSGNFQENNYGNGGQGGDSVIADAQDGSGLNNASFSPTTDGQNPIITMYLWNSQDGEPLSILNGNLEGTYNGIPAAFGDPLPSDNSLTGQLALVQDMPDIGGENDFYDACQNIVNGNEINGKIAVIRRGTCDFSFKTLAAQNAGAIAVIMTNNEPGNPIIMGEGVTTGTTIPSIMVNQSFGEMLISELQSGAVINANLTESGGFLDGSFDNGIIAHEYGHGITSRLVGGAQTVSCLNNDETMSEGLSDWIGLMLMLKEGDYAEKPFGYGTYASSQSIDGDGIRNAPYTTDFSVNDYTYGDTNNSSDLSQPHGVGFVFGTMLWDLTWAFIDQYGYDPNLINGSGGNNKIMQLFIDALKVSSCNPGFVEFRDAILLADDLTNNGMHECLIWEVFARRGLGVLADQGNANNRQDQIEDFSIPSSCEEPENLNDIGILSVNSPVTGVLSNNESISITIRNFGINNINNFEAYYSVNGGDVISQAVTQTI
;
A
#
# COMPACT_ATOMS: atom_id res chain seq x y z
N GLY A 1 -30.40 11.50 -12.75
CA GLY A 1 -29.43 10.67 -12.06
C GLY A 1 -28.21 11.49 -11.66
N ALA A 2 -27.49 11.03 -10.66
CA ALA A 2 -26.29 11.71 -10.17
C ALA A 2 -25.19 11.74 -11.23
N ALA A 3 -24.44 12.86 -11.31
CA ALA A 3 -23.34 13.04 -12.25
C ALA A 3 -22.13 13.67 -11.54
N TYR A 4 -20.94 13.10 -11.76
CA TYR A 4 -19.71 13.47 -11.07
C TYR A 4 -18.61 13.77 -12.07
N GLY A 5 -17.89 14.89 -11.89
CA GLY A 5 -16.66 15.21 -12.59
C GLY A 5 -15.47 14.65 -11.82
N VAL A 6 -14.77 13.63 -12.34
CA VAL A 6 -13.81 12.82 -11.56
C VAL A 6 -12.67 12.28 -12.42
N ILE A 7 -11.63 11.81 -11.79
CA ILE A 7 -10.62 10.92 -12.40
C ILE A 7 -11.20 9.51 -12.38
N LYS A 8 -11.73 9.11 -13.52
CA LYS A 8 -12.44 7.84 -13.62
C LYS A 8 -11.48 6.65 -13.53
N LEU A 9 -11.81 5.68 -12.66
CA LEU A 9 -11.11 4.40 -12.63
C LEU A 9 -11.12 3.71 -14.02
N PRO A 10 -10.03 3.08 -14.44
CA PRO A 10 -8.82 2.74 -13.69
C PRO A 10 -7.68 3.78 -13.77
N ASN A 11 -7.96 5.06 -14.06
CA ASN A 11 -6.91 6.08 -14.01
C ASN A 11 -6.54 6.40 -12.55
N GLU A 12 -5.24 6.35 -12.25
CA GLU A 12 -4.72 6.63 -10.92
C GLU A 12 -4.83 8.12 -10.56
N SER A 13 -4.50 9.00 -11.51
CA SER A 13 -4.37 10.42 -11.23
C SER A 13 -4.56 11.28 -12.49
N PRO A 14 -4.55 12.62 -12.39
CA PRO A 14 -4.59 13.50 -13.57
C PRO A 14 -3.46 13.27 -14.58
N ASN A 15 -2.32 12.71 -14.13
CA ASN A 15 -1.20 12.35 -15.01
C ASN A 15 -1.49 11.08 -15.83
N HIS A 16 -2.36 10.20 -15.33
CA HIS A 16 -2.70 8.91 -15.94
C HIS A 16 -3.92 8.96 -16.85
N GLY A 17 -4.74 10.02 -16.73
CA GLY A 17 -5.91 10.22 -17.57
C GLY A 17 -6.66 11.51 -17.24
N PRO A 18 -7.52 12.00 -18.15
CA PRO A 18 -8.26 13.23 -17.93
C PRO A 18 -9.36 13.06 -16.90
N PHE A 19 -9.84 14.18 -16.37
CA PHE A 19 -11.13 14.23 -15.69
C PHE A 19 -12.25 13.90 -16.68
N GLU A 20 -13.22 13.10 -16.22
CA GLU A 20 -14.37 12.68 -16.99
C GLU A 20 -15.67 12.89 -16.21
N THR A 21 -16.77 13.03 -16.94
CA THR A 21 -18.10 12.99 -16.32
C THR A 21 -18.61 11.54 -16.24
N VAL A 22 -18.89 11.07 -15.04
CA VAL A 22 -19.48 9.76 -14.78
C VAL A 22 -20.92 9.95 -14.32
N VAL A 23 -21.84 9.16 -14.88
CA VAL A 23 -23.29 9.27 -14.60
C VAL A 23 -23.82 7.96 -14.03
N ASN A 24 -24.49 8.01 -12.89
CA ASN A 24 -25.08 6.87 -12.18
C ASN A 24 -24.09 5.71 -12.00
N PRO A 25 -22.92 5.92 -11.37
CA PRO A 25 -21.92 4.87 -11.23
C PRO A 25 -22.25 3.82 -10.16
N ALA A 26 -23.22 4.08 -9.28
CA ALA A 26 -23.58 3.20 -8.17
C ALA A 26 -23.93 1.78 -8.64
N ASP A 27 -23.35 0.78 -8.02
CA ASP A 27 -23.68 -0.62 -8.27
C ASP A 27 -25.07 -0.97 -7.70
N PRO A 28 -25.95 -1.61 -8.46
CA PRO A 28 -27.32 -1.87 -8.02
C PRO A 28 -27.46 -2.94 -6.93
N ILE A 29 -26.40 -3.68 -6.63
CA ILE A 29 -26.36 -4.68 -5.55
C ILE A 29 -25.78 -4.05 -4.28
N ALA A 30 -24.62 -3.43 -4.39
CA ALA A 30 -23.91 -2.82 -3.26
C ALA A 30 -24.59 -1.51 -2.78
N SER A 31 -25.16 -0.75 -3.70
CA SER A 31 -25.81 0.55 -3.43
C SER A 31 -27.19 0.63 -4.09
N PRO A 32 -28.15 -0.19 -3.66
CA PRO A 32 -29.42 -0.43 -4.38
C PRO A 32 -30.33 0.79 -4.52
N PHE A 33 -30.15 1.80 -3.66
CA PHE A 33 -30.91 3.05 -3.71
C PHE A 33 -30.08 4.23 -4.23
N GLY A 34 -28.81 3.97 -4.63
CA GLY A 34 -27.84 4.97 -5.03
C GLY A 34 -27.00 5.48 -3.85
N TRP A 35 -25.91 6.20 -4.16
CA TRP A 35 -24.95 6.59 -3.13
C TRP A 35 -25.49 7.60 -2.11
N HIS A 36 -26.44 8.47 -2.48
CA HIS A 36 -26.96 9.56 -1.65
C HIS A 36 -28.18 9.17 -0.79
N ASP A 37 -28.60 7.91 -0.86
CA ASP A 37 -29.66 7.36 -0.03
C ASP A 37 -29.09 6.89 1.31
N THR A 38 -29.82 7.12 2.40
CA THR A 38 -29.45 6.64 3.74
C THR A 38 -30.64 6.03 4.49
N ASP A 39 -31.84 6.11 3.96
CA ASP A 39 -33.04 5.62 4.65
C ASP A 39 -33.67 4.34 4.01
N GLY A 40 -33.14 3.91 2.85
CA GLY A 40 -33.62 2.72 2.12
C GLY A 40 -34.94 2.93 1.38
N ASN A 41 -35.32 4.18 1.13
CA ASN A 41 -36.43 4.52 0.27
C ASN A 41 -35.94 5.19 -1.01
N ILE A 42 -36.71 5.21 -2.06
CA ILE A 42 -36.31 5.80 -3.33
C ILE A 42 -36.18 7.32 -3.20
N GLY A 43 -34.96 7.83 -3.31
CA GLY A 43 -34.65 9.27 -3.33
C GLY A 43 -33.41 9.58 -2.48
N PRO A 44 -32.71 10.67 -2.76
CA PRO A 44 -31.57 11.06 -1.95
C PRO A 44 -32.00 11.84 -0.70
N GLU A 45 -31.45 11.54 0.46
CA GLU A 45 -31.60 12.35 1.67
C GLU A 45 -30.63 13.53 1.67
N PHE A 46 -29.51 13.39 0.93
CA PHE A 46 -28.48 14.44 0.84
C PHE A 46 -28.27 14.88 -0.61
N THR A 47 -28.12 16.18 -0.80
CA THR A 47 -27.73 16.79 -2.09
C THR A 47 -26.24 17.16 -2.13
N ILE A 48 -25.54 16.98 -1.03
CA ILE A 48 -24.09 17.18 -0.88
C ILE A 48 -23.32 15.86 -1.09
N THR A 49 -22.00 15.89 -1.06
CA THR A 49 -21.13 14.70 -1.16
C THR A 49 -21.19 13.83 0.10
N ARG A 50 -22.39 13.44 0.45
CA ARG A 50 -22.74 12.55 1.57
C ARG A 50 -23.77 11.52 1.15
N GLY A 51 -23.64 10.31 1.68
CA GLY A 51 -24.61 9.24 1.43
C GLY A 51 -24.40 8.05 2.35
N ASN A 52 -24.79 6.86 1.88
CA ASN A 52 -24.77 5.66 2.71
C ASN A 52 -23.37 5.17 3.04
N ASN A 53 -22.41 5.34 2.12
CA ASN A 53 -21.09 4.72 2.25
C ASN A 53 -20.01 5.73 2.66
N ILE A 54 -20.11 6.96 2.13
CA ILE A 54 -19.10 8.00 2.26
C ILE A 54 -19.75 9.33 2.62
N TYR A 55 -19.11 10.07 3.50
CA TYR A 55 -19.33 11.49 3.73
C TYR A 55 -18.01 12.22 3.44
N ALA A 56 -17.87 12.79 2.22
CA ALA A 56 -16.70 13.54 1.82
C ALA A 56 -16.90 15.05 2.03
N ARG A 57 -15.89 15.68 2.62
CA ARG A 57 -15.87 17.09 2.99
C ARG A 57 -14.44 17.61 2.97
N GLU A 58 -14.25 18.90 3.14
CA GLU A 58 -12.94 19.47 3.49
C GLU A 58 -12.76 19.53 5.00
N ASP A 59 -11.51 19.56 5.46
CA ASP A 59 -11.12 19.85 6.85
C ASP A 59 -9.80 20.63 6.85
N ASP A 60 -9.83 21.87 6.32
CA ASP A 60 -8.64 22.69 6.18
C ASP A 60 -8.12 23.22 7.53
N GLU A 61 -8.94 23.19 8.57
CA GLU A 61 -8.53 23.45 9.94
C GLU A 61 -7.83 22.25 10.60
N GLY A 62 -8.00 21.04 10.09
CA GLY A 62 -7.39 19.80 10.59
C GLY A 62 -7.86 19.39 11.98
N ASP A 63 -9.13 19.67 12.33
CA ASP A 63 -9.65 19.42 13.66
C ASP A 63 -10.56 18.19 13.76
N ASN A 64 -10.83 17.53 12.62
CA ASN A 64 -11.72 16.37 12.46
C ASN A 64 -13.12 16.61 13.09
N SER A 65 -13.49 17.85 13.29
CA SER A 65 -14.76 18.17 13.92
C SER A 65 -15.89 18.12 12.91
N GLN A 66 -17.06 17.68 13.35
CA GLN A 66 -18.29 17.77 12.54
C GLN A 66 -19.06 19.06 12.85
N SER A 67 -18.41 20.02 13.45
CA SER A 67 -19.06 21.20 14.04
C SER A 67 -18.99 22.45 13.14
N GLY A 68 -19.52 22.38 11.92
CA GLY A 68 -20.13 23.54 11.34
C GLY A 68 -19.29 24.49 10.49
N THR A 69 -18.02 24.22 10.24
CA THR A 69 -17.21 24.92 9.23
C THR A 69 -16.89 24.03 8.03
N ASP A 70 -16.91 22.70 8.21
CA ASP A 70 -16.60 21.73 7.17
C ASP A 70 -17.54 21.87 5.99
N TYR A 71 -16.97 22.06 4.82
CA TYR A 71 -17.69 22.27 3.59
C TYR A 71 -17.80 20.98 2.77
N SER A 72 -18.97 20.78 2.18
CA SER A 72 -19.23 19.73 1.19
C SER A 72 -19.91 20.31 -0.03
N PRO A 73 -19.46 20.02 -1.25
CA PRO A 73 -20.12 20.48 -2.47
C PRO A 73 -21.59 20.05 -2.54
N ASP A 74 -22.47 20.93 -3.04
CA ASP A 74 -23.89 20.67 -3.19
C ASP A 74 -24.27 20.51 -4.67
N GLY A 75 -24.63 19.30 -5.10
CA GLY A 75 -25.12 18.98 -6.44
C GLY A 75 -26.59 19.35 -6.69
N GLY A 76 -27.25 19.92 -5.68
CA GLY A 76 -28.66 20.28 -5.73
C GLY A 76 -29.58 19.06 -5.96
N ASN A 77 -30.85 19.31 -6.23
CA ASN A 77 -31.84 18.24 -6.45
C ASN A 77 -31.52 17.31 -7.64
N SER A 78 -30.66 17.72 -8.55
CA SER A 78 -30.23 16.93 -9.70
C SER A 78 -29.00 16.08 -9.42
N LEU A 79 -28.36 16.24 -8.26
CA LEU A 79 -27.11 15.60 -7.85
C LEU A 79 -26.02 15.78 -8.92
N ASN A 80 -25.79 17.03 -9.31
CA ASN A 80 -24.83 17.39 -10.36
C ASN A 80 -23.55 17.94 -9.73
N PHE A 81 -22.52 17.13 -9.64
CA PHE A 81 -21.21 17.44 -9.08
C PHE A 81 -20.16 17.55 -10.19
N ILE A 82 -20.46 18.37 -11.21
CA ILE A 82 -19.55 18.66 -12.31
C ILE A 82 -19.03 20.08 -12.14
N TYR A 83 -17.73 20.21 -11.87
CA TYR A 83 -17.04 21.45 -11.65
C TYR A 83 -16.01 21.70 -12.77
N ASP A 84 -15.34 22.85 -12.74
CA ASP A 84 -14.25 23.13 -13.67
C ASP A 84 -13.10 22.13 -13.42
N PHE A 85 -12.56 21.56 -14.49
CA PHE A 85 -11.45 20.59 -14.44
C PHE A 85 -10.07 21.26 -14.40
N ASP A 86 -10.00 22.56 -14.18
CA ASP A 86 -8.75 23.29 -14.04
C ASP A 86 -8.21 23.18 -12.60
N ILE A 87 -7.12 22.43 -12.45
CA ILE A 87 -6.39 22.24 -11.19
C ILE A 87 -5.06 23.01 -11.16
N SER A 88 -4.86 23.96 -12.06
CA SER A 88 -3.63 24.78 -12.13
C SER A 88 -3.55 25.86 -11.05
N GLY A 89 -4.66 26.14 -10.39
CA GLY A 89 -4.75 27.11 -9.31
C GLY A 89 -4.32 26.56 -7.95
N ALA A 90 -4.43 27.40 -6.90
CA ALA A 90 -4.24 26.95 -5.53
C ALA A 90 -5.34 25.96 -5.11
N PRO A 91 -5.06 24.99 -4.20
CA PRO A 91 -6.00 23.95 -3.79
C PRO A 91 -7.41 24.42 -3.44
N PRO A 92 -7.65 25.54 -2.73
CA PRO A 92 -9.01 26.02 -2.48
C PRO A 92 -9.80 26.40 -3.74
N SER A 93 -9.14 26.67 -4.87
CA SER A 93 -9.82 27.06 -6.12
C SER A 93 -10.51 25.89 -6.83
N TYR A 94 -10.13 24.64 -6.52
CA TYR A 94 -10.70 23.42 -7.10
C TYR A 94 -11.20 22.43 -6.03
N GLN A 95 -11.47 22.93 -4.83
CA GLN A 95 -11.87 22.11 -3.66
C GLN A 95 -13.13 21.27 -3.94
N ASP A 96 -14.14 21.83 -4.63
CA ASP A 96 -15.34 21.07 -5.01
C ASP A 96 -15.01 19.84 -5.86
N LEU A 97 -14.06 19.98 -6.79
CA LEU A 97 -13.61 18.88 -7.64
C LEU A 97 -12.86 17.82 -6.83
N SER A 98 -12.01 18.27 -5.91
CA SER A 98 -11.24 17.43 -4.98
C SER A 98 -12.15 16.54 -4.12
N ILE A 99 -13.09 17.16 -3.40
CA ILE A 99 -14.05 16.46 -2.55
C ILE A 99 -14.92 15.50 -3.36
N THR A 100 -15.31 15.91 -4.57
CA THR A 100 -16.11 15.07 -5.48
C THR A 100 -15.35 13.83 -5.92
N ASN A 101 -14.05 13.96 -6.24
CA ASN A 101 -13.22 12.81 -6.60
C ASN A 101 -13.04 11.84 -5.44
N LEU A 102 -12.81 12.36 -4.24
CA LEU A 102 -12.72 11.56 -3.01
C LEU A 102 -14.03 10.81 -2.72
N PHE A 103 -15.19 11.49 -2.85
CA PHE A 103 -16.52 10.88 -2.73
C PHE A 103 -16.74 9.76 -3.75
N TYR A 104 -16.40 10.01 -5.02
CA TYR A 104 -16.53 9.02 -6.09
C TYR A 104 -15.65 7.79 -5.83
N THR A 105 -14.37 7.99 -5.59
CA THR A 105 -13.42 6.88 -5.43
C THR A 105 -13.75 6.04 -4.20
N GLY A 106 -14.09 6.66 -3.08
CA GLY A 106 -14.51 5.95 -1.88
C GLY A 106 -15.79 5.12 -2.07
N ASN A 107 -16.79 5.65 -2.79
CA ASN A 107 -17.99 4.89 -3.13
C ASN A 107 -17.69 3.75 -4.13
N MET A 108 -16.80 3.95 -5.09
CA MET A 108 -16.36 2.87 -5.99
C MET A 108 -15.64 1.77 -5.22
N MET A 109 -14.80 2.13 -4.23
CA MET A 109 -14.17 1.16 -3.33
C MET A 109 -15.22 0.31 -2.60
N HIS A 110 -16.23 0.96 -2.01
CA HIS A 110 -17.33 0.26 -1.36
C HIS A 110 -18.02 -0.71 -2.33
N ASP A 111 -18.48 -0.23 -3.49
CA ASP A 111 -19.28 -1.02 -4.41
C ASP A 111 -18.49 -2.18 -5.04
N ILE A 112 -17.20 -1.99 -5.34
CA ILE A 112 -16.35 -3.06 -5.88
C ILE A 112 -16.15 -4.14 -4.82
N TRP A 113 -15.64 -3.80 -3.64
CA TRP A 113 -15.26 -4.79 -2.62
C TRP A 113 -16.45 -5.44 -1.93
N TYR A 114 -17.62 -4.79 -1.93
CA TYR A 114 -18.90 -5.42 -1.54
C TYR A 114 -19.18 -6.70 -2.34
N ASN A 115 -18.95 -6.65 -3.64
CA ASN A 115 -19.20 -7.78 -4.52
C ASN A 115 -18.23 -8.96 -4.33
N TYR A 116 -17.12 -8.74 -3.64
CA TYR A 116 -16.18 -9.80 -3.20
C TYR A 116 -16.41 -10.25 -1.75
N GLY A 117 -17.43 -9.69 -1.08
CA GLY A 117 -17.84 -10.12 0.25
C GLY A 117 -17.37 -9.23 1.39
N PHE A 118 -16.91 -8.01 1.13
CA PHE A 118 -16.82 -6.98 2.15
C PHE A 118 -18.19 -6.31 2.29
N ASP A 119 -19.16 -7.09 2.76
CA ASP A 119 -20.57 -6.77 2.91
C ASP A 119 -20.93 -6.39 4.36
N GLU A 120 -22.19 -6.14 4.62
CA GLU A 120 -22.69 -5.72 5.94
C GLU A 120 -22.39 -6.75 7.03
N GLN A 121 -22.46 -8.05 6.72
CA GLN A 121 -22.12 -9.12 7.68
C GLN A 121 -20.64 -9.15 8.02
N SER A 122 -19.83 -8.68 7.11
CA SER A 122 -18.37 -8.58 7.25
C SER A 122 -17.93 -7.25 7.88
N GLY A 123 -18.89 -6.35 8.18
CA GLY A 123 -18.63 -5.06 8.80
C GLY A 123 -18.11 -4.03 7.79
N ASN A 124 -18.72 -3.95 6.60
CA ASN A 124 -18.44 -2.86 5.66
C ASN A 124 -18.92 -1.50 6.22
N PHE A 125 -18.63 -0.44 5.49
CA PHE A 125 -18.90 0.92 5.96
C PHE A 125 -20.19 1.45 5.35
N GLN A 126 -21.27 1.48 6.14
CA GLN A 126 -22.58 1.97 5.71
C GLN A 126 -23.33 2.68 6.83
N GLU A 127 -24.02 3.76 6.50
CA GLU A 127 -24.96 4.41 7.41
C GLU A 127 -26.16 3.50 7.68
N ASN A 128 -26.66 2.86 6.63
CA ASN A 128 -27.81 1.95 6.69
C ASN A 128 -27.46 0.62 6.03
N ASN A 129 -27.50 -0.45 6.80
CA ASN A 129 -27.23 -1.81 6.32
C ASN A 129 -28.44 -2.49 5.69
N TYR A 130 -29.55 -1.78 5.49
CA TYR A 130 -30.78 -2.27 4.84
C TYR A 130 -31.34 -3.58 5.41
N GLY A 131 -30.95 -3.93 6.63
CA GLY A 131 -31.35 -5.18 7.30
C GLY A 131 -30.54 -6.41 6.92
N ASN A 132 -29.42 -6.27 6.22
CA ASN A 132 -28.56 -7.37 5.77
C ASN A 132 -27.58 -7.89 6.86
N GLY A 133 -27.59 -7.32 8.04
CA GLY A 133 -26.70 -7.71 9.15
C GLY A 133 -25.68 -6.63 9.48
N GLY A 134 -24.65 -6.95 10.29
CA GLY A 134 -23.67 -5.99 10.76
C GLY A 134 -24.28 -4.83 11.57
N GLN A 135 -23.50 -3.81 11.82
CA GLN A 135 -23.96 -2.56 12.47
C GLN A 135 -23.82 -1.41 11.47
N GLY A 136 -24.90 -0.66 11.28
CA GLY A 136 -24.87 0.58 10.48
C GLY A 136 -24.50 1.79 11.34
N GLY A 137 -24.45 2.97 10.69
CA GLY A 137 -24.04 4.21 11.34
C GLY A 137 -22.53 4.40 11.32
N ASP A 138 -21.85 3.82 10.33
CA ASP A 138 -20.39 3.82 10.20
C ASP A 138 -19.88 4.10 8.78
N SER A 139 -20.65 4.89 8.01
CA SER A 139 -20.14 5.43 6.75
C SER A 139 -18.77 6.09 6.95
N VAL A 140 -17.90 5.99 5.95
CA VAL A 140 -16.57 6.60 6.03
C VAL A 140 -16.68 8.12 5.97
N ILE A 141 -16.09 8.82 6.93
CA ILE A 141 -15.83 10.26 6.83
C ILE A 141 -14.54 10.41 6.02
N ALA A 142 -14.57 11.24 4.98
CA ALA A 142 -13.44 11.41 4.09
C ALA A 142 -13.09 12.90 3.97
N ASP A 143 -11.99 13.29 4.63
CA ASP A 143 -11.53 14.68 4.75
C ASP A 143 -10.53 14.96 3.62
N ALA A 144 -10.91 15.86 2.69
CA ALA A 144 -10.10 16.32 1.58
C ALA A 144 -9.34 17.59 1.97
N GLN A 145 -8.13 17.76 1.44
CA GLN A 145 -7.27 18.94 1.69
C GLN A 145 -7.09 19.24 3.18
N ASP A 146 -7.01 18.19 4.00
CA ASP A 146 -6.93 18.29 5.45
C ASP A 146 -5.70 19.08 5.89
N GLY A 147 -5.93 20.05 6.79
CA GLY A 147 -4.90 20.99 7.25
C GLY A 147 -4.02 20.45 8.37
N SER A 148 -4.28 19.25 8.90
CA SER A 148 -3.48 18.68 9.99
C SER A 148 -2.11 18.15 9.57
N GLY A 149 -1.84 18.00 8.25
CA GLY A 149 -0.58 17.48 7.75
C GLY A 149 -0.30 17.78 6.29
N LEU A 150 0.86 17.31 5.82
CA LEU A 150 1.30 17.38 4.43
C LEU A 150 1.99 16.08 4.03
N ASN A 151 2.03 15.81 2.72
CA ASN A 151 2.83 14.73 2.13
C ASN A 151 2.51 13.33 2.68
N ASN A 152 1.26 13.11 3.00
CA ASN A 152 0.77 11.84 3.53
C ASN A 152 -0.73 11.72 3.27
N ALA A 153 -1.29 10.60 3.70
CA ALA A 153 -2.70 10.34 3.90
C ALA A 153 -2.83 9.39 5.08
N SER A 154 -4.02 9.19 5.61
CA SER A 154 -4.21 8.24 6.71
C SER A 154 -5.64 7.68 6.76
N PHE A 155 -5.76 6.47 7.29
CA PHE A 155 -7.02 5.86 7.68
C PHE A 155 -7.06 5.62 9.19
N SER A 156 -8.09 6.13 9.85
CA SER A 156 -8.33 5.90 11.27
C SER A 156 -9.37 4.79 11.45
N PRO A 157 -8.94 3.53 11.71
CA PRO A 157 -9.84 2.39 11.79
C PRO A 157 -10.71 2.44 13.05
N THR A 158 -11.96 2.04 12.89
CA THR A 158 -12.95 1.93 13.98
C THR A 158 -13.66 0.57 13.90
N THR A 159 -14.25 0.13 15.00
CA THR A 159 -15.08 -1.06 15.02
C THR A 159 -16.40 -0.83 14.29
N ASP A 160 -17.00 -1.91 13.80
CA ASP A 160 -18.32 -1.94 13.16
C ASP A 160 -19.35 -1.17 13.98
N GLY A 161 -20.09 -0.25 13.34
CA GLY A 161 -21.02 0.68 13.96
C GLY A 161 -20.41 2.00 14.42
N GLN A 162 -19.14 2.31 14.06
CA GLN A 162 -18.47 3.59 14.32
C GLN A 162 -17.80 4.10 13.04
N ASN A 163 -17.98 5.39 12.73
CA ASN A 163 -17.43 6.01 11.54
C ASN A 163 -15.89 5.99 11.55
N PRO A 164 -15.22 5.38 10.58
CA PRO A 164 -13.80 5.58 10.34
C PRO A 164 -13.57 6.89 9.57
N ILE A 165 -12.32 7.35 9.58
CA ILE A 165 -11.92 8.59 8.90
C ILE A 165 -10.81 8.30 7.90
N ILE A 166 -10.97 8.76 6.66
CA ILE A 166 -9.89 8.93 5.68
C ILE A 166 -9.47 10.39 5.70
N THR A 167 -8.19 10.64 5.87
CA THR A 167 -7.61 11.97 5.84
C THR A 167 -6.68 12.09 4.64
N MET A 168 -6.99 13.01 3.72
CA MET A 168 -6.22 13.26 2.50
C MET A 168 -5.53 14.61 2.57
N TYR A 169 -4.19 14.59 2.59
CA TYR A 169 -3.38 15.80 2.69
C TYR A 169 -3.01 16.37 1.31
N LEU A 170 -2.58 17.62 1.35
CA LEU A 170 -1.84 18.22 0.25
C LEU A 170 -0.39 17.73 0.24
N TRP A 171 0.18 17.62 -0.94
CA TRP A 171 1.55 17.18 -1.16
C TRP A 171 2.38 18.30 -1.78
N ASN A 172 3.60 18.49 -1.31
CA ASN A 172 4.51 19.45 -1.90
C ASN A 172 4.92 19.02 -3.31
N SER A 173 4.74 19.88 -4.29
CA SER A 173 5.26 19.64 -5.63
C SER A 173 6.78 19.64 -5.62
N GLN A 174 7.40 18.61 -6.24
CA GLN A 174 8.87 18.53 -6.39
C GLN A 174 9.43 19.52 -7.42
N ASP A 175 8.59 20.14 -8.24
CA ASP A 175 9.01 21.19 -9.19
C ASP A 175 9.30 22.53 -8.48
N GLY A 176 9.14 22.59 -7.18
CA GLY A 176 9.45 23.75 -6.37
C GLY A 176 10.95 23.95 -6.16
N GLU A 177 11.43 25.17 -6.35
CA GLU A 177 12.80 25.59 -6.02
C GLU A 177 12.78 26.44 -4.73
N PRO A 178 12.54 25.80 -3.53
CA PRO A 178 12.39 26.52 -2.28
C PRO A 178 13.69 27.12 -1.76
N LEU A 179 14.82 26.75 -2.35
CA LEU A 179 16.15 27.20 -1.95
C LEU A 179 16.75 28.11 -3.01
N SER A 180 17.04 29.35 -2.63
CA SER A 180 17.85 30.26 -3.41
C SER A 180 19.19 30.50 -2.72
N ILE A 181 20.31 30.12 -3.35
CA ILE A 181 21.65 30.52 -2.93
C ILE A 181 21.95 31.89 -3.50
N LEU A 182 22.23 32.85 -2.63
CA LEU A 182 22.26 34.28 -2.99
C LEU A 182 23.66 34.78 -3.39
N ASN A 183 24.70 33.97 -3.17
CA ASN A 183 26.07 34.35 -3.48
C ASN A 183 27.02 33.14 -3.53
N GLY A 184 28.16 33.30 -4.18
CA GLY A 184 29.22 32.29 -4.24
C GLY A 184 29.17 31.45 -5.51
N ASN A 185 29.92 30.34 -5.50
CA ASN A 185 30.04 29.46 -6.66
C ASN A 185 28.76 28.67 -6.96
N LEU A 186 27.87 28.59 -5.98
CA LEU A 186 26.59 27.87 -6.08
C LEU A 186 25.40 28.85 -6.18
N GLU A 187 25.62 30.11 -6.56
CA GLU A 187 24.51 31.08 -6.75
C GLU A 187 23.49 30.55 -7.75
N GLY A 188 22.19 30.50 -7.33
CA GLY A 188 21.10 29.96 -8.14
C GLY A 188 19.94 29.46 -7.29
N THR A 189 18.94 28.89 -7.95
CA THR A 189 17.78 28.25 -7.33
C THR A 189 17.90 26.73 -7.42
N TYR A 190 17.39 26.06 -6.41
CA TYR A 190 17.56 24.62 -6.25
C TYR A 190 16.30 23.97 -5.73
N ASN A 191 16.00 22.80 -6.28
CA ASN A 191 14.91 21.96 -5.83
C ASN A 191 15.15 21.47 -4.40
N GLY A 192 14.08 21.34 -3.65
CA GLY A 192 14.10 20.79 -2.32
C GLY A 192 12.69 20.42 -1.87
N ILE A 193 12.60 19.47 -0.95
CA ILE A 193 11.32 19.04 -0.41
C ILE A 193 11.23 19.49 1.05
N PRO A 194 10.21 20.30 1.42
CA PRO A 194 9.94 20.63 2.80
C PRO A 194 9.64 19.39 3.65
N ALA A 195 10.00 19.44 4.94
CA ALA A 195 9.66 18.37 5.88
C ALA A 195 8.17 18.37 6.20
N ALA A 196 7.66 17.20 6.59
CA ALA A 196 6.30 17.02 7.10
C ALA A 196 6.16 17.40 8.59
N PHE A 197 7.14 18.12 9.15
CA PHE A 197 7.18 18.58 10.55
C PHE A 197 7.87 19.94 10.64
N GLY A 198 7.71 20.62 11.78
CA GLY A 198 8.18 21.99 11.99
C GLY A 198 7.26 23.02 11.35
N ASP A 199 7.64 24.30 11.44
CA ASP A 199 6.86 25.37 10.81
C ASP A 199 6.97 25.30 9.27
N PRO A 200 5.94 25.72 8.52
CA PRO A 200 5.99 25.79 7.07
C PRO A 200 7.01 26.85 6.62
N LEU A 201 7.50 26.71 5.37
CA LEU A 201 8.29 27.75 4.74
C LEU A 201 7.44 29.02 4.53
N PRO A 202 8.01 30.21 4.74
CA PRO A 202 7.26 31.44 4.48
C PRO A 202 6.99 31.62 2.99
N SER A 203 5.82 32.17 2.65
CA SER A 203 5.43 32.51 1.27
C SER A 203 6.09 33.79 0.74
N ASP A 204 6.89 34.46 1.57
CA ASP A 204 7.69 35.62 1.20
C ASP A 204 9.20 35.33 1.40
N ASN A 205 10.06 36.27 1.05
CA ASN A 205 11.50 36.13 1.20
C ASN A 205 12.00 36.42 2.64
N SER A 206 11.17 36.25 3.67
CA SER A 206 11.52 36.60 5.05
C SER A 206 12.56 35.68 5.68
N LEU A 207 12.65 34.42 5.24
CA LEU A 207 13.61 33.45 5.77
C LEU A 207 14.91 33.48 4.99
N THR A 208 15.70 34.52 5.22
CA THR A 208 17.03 34.68 4.62
C THR A 208 18.09 34.62 5.71
N GLY A 209 19.15 33.84 5.47
CA GLY A 209 20.24 33.70 6.43
C GLY A 209 21.53 33.20 5.84
N GLN A 210 22.62 33.37 6.59
CA GLN A 210 23.90 32.74 6.29
C GLN A 210 23.82 31.24 6.58
N LEU A 211 24.42 30.41 5.75
CA LEU A 211 24.53 28.98 5.98
C LEU A 211 25.62 28.65 6.99
N ALA A 212 25.41 27.64 7.81
CA ALA A 212 26.41 27.10 8.70
C ALA A 212 26.35 25.56 8.68
N LEU A 213 27.48 24.94 8.38
CA LEU A 213 27.59 23.47 8.44
C LEU A 213 27.61 23.04 9.91
N VAL A 214 26.72 22.13 10.27
CA VAL A 214 26.72 21.53 11.61
C VAL A 214 27.98 20.71 11.80
N GLN A 215 28.56 20.78 13.01
CA GLN A 215 29.60 19.86 13.46
C GLN A 215 29.18 19.25 14.78
N ASP A 216 29.26 17.94 14.87
CA ASP A 216 28.94 17.18 16.06
C ASP A 216 30.08 16.27 16.52
N MET A 217 29.83 15.48 17.56
CA MET A 217 30.82 14.54 18.10
C MET A 217 30.88 13.28 17.23
N PRO A 218 32.02 12.54 17.24
CA PRO A 218 32.15 11.27 16.54
C PRO A 218 31.10 10.26 17.01
N ASP A 219 30.53 9.50 16.09
CA ASP A 219 29.61 8.40 16.38
C ASP A 219 30.27 7.31 17.24
N ILE A 220 29.53 6.80 18.22
CA ILE A 220 30.00 5.72 19.10
C ILE A 220 29.74 4.38 18.38
N GLY A 221 30.74 3.91 17.63
CA GLY A 221 30.74 2.56 17.06
C GLY A 221 30.26 2.42 15.63
N GLY A 222 30.09 3.52 14.91
CA GLY A 222 29.64 3.59 13.51
C GLY A 222 30.59 4.33 12.58
N GLU A 223 30.10 4.70 11.42
CA GLU A 223 30.79 5.60 10.48
C GLU A 223 30.94 6.98 11.12
N ASN A 224 32.12 7.58 11.01
CA ASN A 224 32.40 8.89 11.59
C ASN A 224 31.88 10.00 10.67
N ASP A 225 30.57 10.25 10.65
CA ASP A 225 30.02 11.45 10.07
C ASP A 225 29.93 12.54 11.14
N PHE A 226 30.64 13.63 10.96
CA PHE A 226 30.69 14.77 11.88
C PHE A 226 29.67 15.86 11.51
N TYR A 227 28.78 15.61 10.56
CA TYR A 227 27.89 16.62 9.99
C TYR A 227 26.43 16.20 10.00
N ASP A 228 26.10 15.09 10.67
CA ASP A 228 24.76 14.51 10.61
C ASP A 228 23.86 14.90 11.80
N ALA A 229 24.40 15.60 12.82
CA ALA A 229 23.68 16.05 14.02
C ALA A 229 23.05 14.92 14.84
N CYS A 230 23.50 13.68 14.69
CA CYS A 230 23.05 12.57 15.53
C CYS A 230 23.72 12.55 16.91
N GLN A 231 24.81 13.28 17.08
CA GLN A 231 25.53 13.45 18.32
C GLN A 231 25.42 14.92 18.82
N ASN A 232 26.04 15.22 19.96
CA ASN A 232 26.02 16.58 20.49
C ASN A 232 26.71 17.55 19.53
N ILE A 233 26.02 18.59 19.11
CA ILE A 233 26.57 19.66 18.27
C ILE A 233 27.67 20.41 19.05
N VAL A 234 28.85 20.55 18.45
CA VAL A 234 30.01 21.19 19.08
C VAL A 234 30.22 22.64 18.62
N ASN A 235 29.65 23.04 17.50
CA ASN A 235 29.80 24.40 16.95
C ASN A 235 28.52 25.24 17.03
N GLY A 236 27.70 25.07 18.06
CA GLY A 236 26.41 25.77 18.22
C GLY A 236 26.50 27.29 18.12
N ASN A 237 27.61 27.92 18.57
CA ASN A 237 27.80 29.38 18.43
C ASN A 237 27.89 29.84 16.96
N GLU A 238 28.35 28.97 16.05
CA GLU A 238 28.42 29.25 14.62
C GLU A 238 27.09 29.07 13.92
N ILE A 239 26.18 28.26 14.49
CA ILE A 239 24.86 27.94 13.97
C ILE A 239 23.82 29.00 14.40
N ASN A 240 24.01 29.60 15.58
CA ASN A 240 23.04 30.51 16.17
C ASN A 240 22.68 31.69 15.22
N GLY A 241 21.38 31.81 14.91
CA GLY A 241 20.84 32.81 13.99
C GLY A 241 21.07 32.53 12.51
N LYS A 242 21.49 31.32 12.14
CA LYS A 242 21.78 30.92 10.77
C LYS A 242 20.91 29.75 10.31
N ILE A 243 20.97 29.45 9.02
CA ILE A 243 20.38 28.24 8.43
C ILE A 243 21.41 27.12 8.57
N ALA A 244 21.07 26.07 9.30
CA ALA A 244 21.95 24.94 9.52
C ALA A 244 21.95 24.00 8.30
N VAL A 245 23.12 23.53 7.89
CA VAL A 245 23.28 22.49 6.85
C VAL A 245 23.69 21.20 7.55
N ILE A 246 22.92 20.13 7.35
CA ILE A 246 23.05 18.84 8.05
C ILE A 246 23.02 17.73 7.01
N ARG A 247 23.90 16.74 7.12
CA ARG A 247 23.83 15.52 6.30
C ARG A 247 22.79 14.55 6.89
N ARG A 248 21.99 13.92 6.02
CA ARG A 248 21.17 12.77 6.40
C ARG A 248 22.09 11.68 6.96
N GLY A 249 21.69 11.01 8.04
CA GLY A 249 22.45 9.96 8.72
C GLY A 249 21.53 8.98 9.44
N THR A 250 22.02 8.37 10.52
CA THR A 250 21.39 7.22 11.17
C THR A 250 20.27 7.53 12.16
N CYS A 251 20.04 8.79 12.52
CA CYS A 251 18.99 9.18 13.48
C CYS A 251 17.85 9.97 12.79
N ASP A 252 16.71 10.08 13.47
CA ASP A 252 15.50 10.71 12.97
C ASP A 252 15.71 12.14 12.48
N PHE A 253 15.01 12.53 11.41
CA PHE A 253 15.09 13.88 10.85
C PHE A 253 14.66 14.96 11.82
N SER A 254 13.56 14.72 12.57
CA SER A 254 13.09 15.66 13.60
C SER A 254 14.09 15.79 14.75
N PHE A 255 14.81 14.72 15.13
CA PHE A 255 15.88 14.78 16.13
C PHE A 255 17.02 15.72 15.67
N LYS A 256 17.51 15.56 14.44
CA LYS A 256 18.56 16.40 13.84
C LYS A 256 18.13 17.86 13.78
N THR A 257 16.89 18.10 13.32
CA THR A 257 16.34 19.46 13.22
C THR A 257 16.16 20.11 14.59
N LEU A 258 15.66 19.37 15.59
CA LEU A 258 15.54 19.86 16.96
C LEU A 258 16.90 20.15 17.59
N ALA A 259 17.93 19.34 17.32
CA ALA A 259 19.30 19.60 17.78
C ALA A 259 19.84 20.92 17.22
N ALA A 260 19.64 21.20 15.92
CA ALA A 260 20.00 22.47 15.31
C ALA A 260 19.18 23.64 15.86
N GLN A 261 17.89 23.47 16.05
CA GLN A 261 17.00 24.47 16.69
C GLN A 261 17.50 24.84 18.10
N ASN A 262 17.85 23.86 18.90
CA ASN A 262 18.39 24.07 20.23
C ASN A 262 19.76 24.77 20.21
N ALA A 263 20.52 24.65 19.12
CA ALA A 263 21.73 25.40 18.87
C ALA A 263 21.47 26.81 18.31
N GLY A 264 20.21 27.19 18.10
CA GLY A 264 19.77 28.51 17.66
C GLY A 264 19.65 28.66 16.14
N ALA A 265 19.60 27.58 15.37
CA ALA A 265 19.31 27.65 13.94
C ALA A 265 17.92 28.24 13.68
N ILE A 266 17.76 28.97 12.57
CA ILE A 266 16.47 29.54 12.13
C ILE A 266 15.76 28.65 11.10
N ALA A 267 16.47 27.75 10.47
CA ALA A 267 15.98 26.72 9.52
C ALA A 267 17.05 25.65 9.31
N VAL A 268 16.68 24.55 8.65
CA VAL A 268 17.60 23.46 8.31
C VAL A 268 17.52 23.14 6.80
N ILE A 269 18.69 22.97 6.19
CA ILE A 269 18.86 22.31 4.90
C ILE A 269 19.47 20.93 5.17
N MET A 270 18.68 19.89 4.99
CA MET A 270 19.12 18.50 5.07
C MET A 270 19.69 18.06 3.72
N THR A 271 20.88 17.49 3.68
CA THR A 271 21.46 16.96 2.45
C THR A 271 21.24 15.45 2.40
N ASN A 272 20.63 14.94 1.33
CA ASN A 272 20.44 13.49 1.19
C ASN A 272 21.80 12.77 1.15
N ASN A 273 21.89 11.58 1.70
CA ASN A 273 23.10 10.73 1.68
C ASN A 273 23.01 9.62 0.62
N GLU A 274 21.86 9.50 -0.05
CA GLU A 274 21.61 8.54 -1.12
C GLU A 274 21.51 9.25 -2.48
N PRO A 275 21.94 8.61 -3.59
CA PRO A 275 21.71 9.12 -4.93
C PRO A 275 20.21 9.26 -5.25
N GLY A 276 19.86 10.22 -6.10
CA GLY A 276 18.51 10.44 -6.55
C GLY A 276 17.87 11.71 -5.98
N ASN A 277 16.55 11.77 -6.02
CA ASN A 277 15.77 12.91 -5.54
C ASN A 277 15.79 13.01 -4.00
N PRO A 278 15.57 14.22 -3.45
CA PRO A 278 15.30 14.34 -2.02
C PRO A 278 14.02 13.58 -1.65
N ILE A 279 13.97 13.12 -0.41
CA ILE A 279 12.78 12.43 0.13
C ILE A 279 12.02 13.34 1.10
N ILE A 280 10.74 13.02 1.34
CA ILE A 280 9.96 13.67 2.37
C ILE A 280 10.48 13.24 3.74
N MET A 281 10.81 14.22 4.58
CA MET A 281 11.27 13.97 5.95
C MET A 281 10.08 13.85 6.89
N GLY A 282 9.80 12.63 7.37
CA GLY A 282 8.78 12.38 8.40
C GLY A 282 9.23 12.84 9.79
N GLU A 283 8.25 13.13 10.66
CA GLU A 283 8.46 13.37 12.08
C GLU A 283 8.75 12.05 12.79
N GLY A 284 9.88 11.71 13.20
CA GLY A 284 10.17 10.51 13.99
C GLY A 284 9.55 10.56 15.39
N VAL A 285 10.20 9.90 16.35
CA VAL A 285 9.75 9.89 17.75
C VAL A 285 10.03 11.21 18.50
N THR A 286 10.78 12.13 17.90
CA THR A 286 11.18 13.40 18.50
C THR A 286 10.21 14.50 18.09
N THR A 287 9.53 15.11 19.05
CA THR A 287 8.57 16.21 18.85
C THR A 287 9.11 17.54 19.35
N GLY A 288 8.48 18.65 18.94
CA GLY A 288 8.81 20.00 19.41
C GLY A 288 9.69 20.80 18.47
N THR A 289 9.84 20.36 17.24
CA THR A 289 10.48 21.13 16.16
C THR A 289 9.54 22.24 15.70
N THR A 290 10.01 23.48 15.67
CA THR A 290 9.26 24.67 15.24
C THR A 290 9.96 25.46 14.15
N ILE A 291 11.17 25.07 13.72
CA ILE A 291 11.84 25.72 12.59
C ILE A 291 11.59 24.93 11.30
N PRO A 292 11.44 25.61 10.16
CA PRO A 292 11.26 24.93 8.88
C PRO A 292 12.53 24.18 8.45
N SER A 293 12.35 23.08 7.73
CA SER A 293 13.44 22.33 7.14
C SER A 293 13.09 21.82 5.74
N ILE A 294 14.10 21.73 4.88
CA ILE A 294 14.01 21.15 3.54
C ILE A 294 15.08 20.09 3.35
N MET A 295 14.82 19.11 2.47
CA MET A 295 15.85 18.20 1.98
C MET A 295 16.22 18.55 0.56
N VAL A 296 17.53 18.57 0.26
CA VAL A 296 18.10 18.70 -1.09
C VAL A 296 18.72 17.37 -1.52
N ASN A 297 18.88 17.16 -2.83
CA ASN A 297 19.51 15.94 -3.33
C ASN A 297 20.99 15.82 -2.91
N GLN A 298 21.51 14.59 -2.96
CA GLN A 298 22.88 14.28 -2.55
C GLN A 298 23.93 15.09 -3.32
N SER A 299 23.83 15.15 -4.64
CA SER A 299 24.85 15.77 -5.48
C SER A 299 25.03 17.26 -5.18
N PHE A 300 23.95 18.01 -5.05
CA PHE A 300 23.98 19.41 -4.64
C PHE A 300 24.39 19.56 -3.18
N GLY A 301 23.86 18.71 -2.30
CA GLY A 301 24.15 18.73 -0.86
C GLY A 301 25.65 18.57 -0.57
N GLU A 302 26.31 17.63 -1.23
CA GLU A 302 27.75 17.42 -1.06
C GLU A 302 28.58 18.57 -1.63
N MET A 303 28.17 19.20 -2.75
CA MET A 303 28.79 20.43 -3.21
C MET A 303 28.67 21.56 -2.18
N LEU A 304 27.49 21.71 -1.58
CA LEU A 304 27.22 22.73 -0.56
C LEU A 304 28.07 22.51 0.69
N ILE A 305 28.15 21.26 1.18
CA ILE A 305 29.01 20.89 2.32
C ILE A 305 30.48 21.18 2.01
N SER A 306 30.95 20.81 0.81
CA SER A 306 32.35 21.05 0.39
C SER A 306 32.72 22.54 0.36
N GLU A 307 31.82 23.39 -0.16
CA GLU A 307 32.01 24.84 -0.17
C GLU A 307 32.08 25.40 1.26
N LEU A 308 31.15 24.98 2.14
CA LEU A 308 31.17 25.42 3.54
C LEU A 308 32.42 24.94 4.30
N GLN A 309 32.90 23.73 4.05
CA GLN A 309 34.17 23.22 4.61
C GLN A 309 35.39 24.02 4.13
N SER A 310 35.36 24.55 2.91
CA SER A 310 36.41 25.44 2.39
C SER A 310 36.43 26.81 3.05
N GLY A 311 35.43 27.14 3.89
CA GLY A 311 35.30 28.40 4.58
C GLY A 311 34.51 29.44 3.77
N ALA A 312 33.79 29.04 2.74
CA ALA A 312 32.95 29.94 1.96
C ALA A 312 31.80 30.51 2.82
N VAL A 313 31.56 31.82 2.66
CA VAL A 313 30.40 32.51 3.27
C VAL A 313 29.26 32.50 2.27
N ILE A 314 28.26 31.68 2.51
CA ILE A 314 27.10 31.47 1.65
C ILE A 314 25.86 31.98 2.36
N ASN A 315 25.06 32.80 1.67
CA ASN A 315 23.76 33.22 2.11
C ASN A 315 22.68 32.53 1.26
N ALA A 316 21.60 32.15 1.91
CA ALA A 316 20.47 31.52 1.24
C ALA A 316 19.15 32.13 1.69
N ASN A 317 18.16 32.00 0.83
CA ASN A 317 16.76 32.25 1.13
C ASN A 317 15.99 30.94 1.00
N LEU A 318 15.13 30.68 1.96
CA LEU A 318 14.14 29.61 1.90
C LEU A 318 12.75 30.25 1.83
N THR A 319 12.01 29.87 0.81
CA THR A 319 10.65 30.38 0.59
C THR A 319 9.77 29.23 0.11
N GLU A 320 8.50 29.32 0.43
CA GLU A 320 7.52 28.44 -0.19
C GLU A 320 7.62 28.62 -1.72
N SER A 321 7.96 27.56 -2.41
CA SER A 321 8.01 27.54 -3.87
C SER A 321 7.59 26.16 -4.37
N GLY A 322 6.76 26.16 -5.38
CA GLY A 322 6.07 24.99 -5.84
C GLY A 322 4.61 24.99 -5.38
N GLY A 323 3.71 24.60 -6.26
CA GLY A 323 2.32 24.40 -5.91
C GLY A 323 2.15 23.18 -5.01
N PHE A 324 1.00 23.04 -4.43
CA PHE A 324 0.58 21.80 -3.81
C PHE A 324 -0.07 20.89 -4.84
N LEU A 325 0.17 19.60 -4.71
CA LEU A 325 -0.62 18.56 -5.36
C LEU A 325 -1.66 18.04 -4.35
N ASP A 326 -2.86 17.85 -4.81
CA ASP A 326 -3.94 17.39 -3.95
C ASP A 326 -3.99 15.86 -3.94
N GLY A 327 -3.74 15.26 -2.76
CA GLY A 327 -3.79 13.81 -2.59
C GLY A 327 -5.14 13.20 -2.94
N SER A 328 -6.23 13.98 -2.85
CA SER A 328 -7.57 13.54 -3.24
C SER A 328 -7.73 13.33 -4.76
N PHE A 329 -6.73 13.67 -5.57
CA PHE A 329 -6.66 13.34 -7.00
C PHE A 329 -5.78 12.12 -7.30
N ASP A 330 -5.23 11.46 -6.28
CA ASP A 330 -4.53 10.19 -6.43
C ASP A 330 -5.44 9.03 -5.99
N ASN A 331 -6.12 8.42 -6.95
CA ASN A 331 -7.04 7.32 -6.68
C ASN A 331 -6.34 6.10 -6.07
N GLY A 332 -5.04 5.93 -6.33
CA GLY A 332 -4.23 4.89 -5.71
C GLY A 332 -4.11 5.10 -4.21
N ILE A 333 -3.77 6.32 -3.78
CA ILE A 333 -3.66 6.66 -2.35
C ILE A 333 -5.04 6.59 -1.67
N ILE A 334 -6.11 7.11 -2.29
CA ILE A 334 -7.46 6.97 -1.73
C ILE A 334 -7.84 5.49 -1.53
N ALA A 335 -7.55 4.66 -2.53
CA ALA A 335 -7.82 3.22 -2.45
C ALA A 335 -6.95 2.52 -1.40
N HIS A 336 -5.70 2.95 -1.22
CA HIS A 336 -4.82 2.48 -0.16
C HIS A 336 -5.40 2.77 1.22
N GLU A 337 -5.81 4.00 1.49
CA GLU A 337 -6.40 4.36 2.78
C GLU A 337 -7.70 3.58 3.04
N TYR A 338 -8.58 3.50 2.07
CA TYR A 338 -9.79 2.67 2.20
C TYR A 338 -9.43 1.18 2.41
N GLY A 339 -8.35 0.71 1.81
CA GLY A 339 -7.79 -0.63 1.95
C GLY A 339 -7.43 -0.96 3.40
N HIS A 340 -6.85 -0.02 4.16
CA HIS A 340 -6.65 -0.19 5.61
C HIS A 340 -7.96 -0.45 6.34
N GLY A 341 -9.05 0.19 5.92
CA GLY A 341 -10.38 -0.07 6.45
C GLY A 341 -10.84 -1.50 6.20
N ILE A 342 -10.75 -1.98 4.96
CA ILE A 342 -11.13 -3.36 4.59
C ILE A 342 -10.32 -4.37 5.39
N THR A 343 -9.01 -4.24 5.39
CA THR A 343 -8.11 -5.21 6.04
C THR A 343 -8.27 -5.22 7.55
N SER A 344 -8.44 -4.05 8.18
CA SER A 344 -8.64 -3.96 9.63
C SER A 344 -9.99 -4.53 10.08
N ARG A 345 -11.06 -4.44 9.25
CA ARG A 345 -12.37 -5.02 9.56
C ARG A 345 -12.44 -6.53 9.32
N LEU A 346 -11.69 -7.06 8.37
CA LEU A 346 -11.74 -8.48 8.01
C LEU A 346 -10.77 -9.33 8.83
N VAL A 347 -9.54 -8.88 9.06
CA VAL A 347 -8.56 -9.64 9.86
C VAL A 347 -8.93 -9.57 11.34
N GLY A 348 -9.29 -10.70 11.91
CA GLY A 348 -9.77 -10.80 13.30
C GLY A 348 -11.23 -10.40 13.50
N GLY A 349 -11.92 -9.97 12.44
CA GLY A 349 -13.34 -9.61 12.42
C GLY A 349 -13.63 -8.16 12.79
N ALA A 350 -14.80 -7.68 12.38
CA ALA A 350 -15.20 -6.28 12.40
C ALA A 350 -15.20 -5.58 13.77
N GLN A 351 -15.12 -6.34 14.86
CA GLN A 351 -15.01 -5.81 16.23
C GLN A 351 -13.58 -5.77 16.78
N THR A 352 -12.56 -6.14 15.96
CA THR A 352 -11.16 -6.27 16.41
C THR A 352 -10.21 -5.63 15.38
N VAL A 353 -10.22 -4.30 15.30
CA VAL A 353 -9.52 -3.51 14.26
C VAL A 353 -8.00 -3.36 14.43
N SER A 354 -7.38 -4.05 15.39
CA SER A 354 -5.94 -3.96 15.69
C SER A 354 -5.15 -5.23 15.34
N CYS A 355 -5.69 -6.05 14.44
CA CYS A 355 -5.12 -7.36 14.09
C CYS A 355 -4.06 -7.34 12.97
N LEU A 356 -3.50 -6.17 12.67
CA LEU A 356 -2.38 -6.00 11.72
C LEU A 356 -1.31 -5.06 12.31
N ASN A 357 -0.97 -5.26 13.58
CA ASN A 357 -0.12 -4.34 14.33
C ASN A 357 1.03 -5.09 15.02
N ASN A 358 1.86 -5.78 14.24
CA ASN A 358 3.09 -6.44 14.68
C ASN A 358 4.30 -5.92 13.90
N ASP A 359 5.51 -6.38 14.22
CA ASP A 359 6.73 -5.90 13.56
C ASP A 359 6.90 -6.44 12.13
N GLU A 360 6.22 -7.54 11.79
CA GLU A 360 6.11 -8.08 10.44
C GLU A 360 4.84 -7.63 9.70
N THR A 361 4.21 -6.56 10.14
CA THR A 361 2.93 -6.16 9.55
C THR A 361 3.03 -5.95 8.04
N MET A 362 2.13 -6.60 7.32
CA MET A 362 1.97 -6.46 5.89
C MET A 362 0.90 -5.43 5.51
N SER A 363 0.31 -4.76 6.49
CA SER A 363 -0.85 -3.85 6.32
C SER A 363 -0.69 -2.89 5.15
N GLU A 364 0.48 -2.25 5.02
CA GLU A 364 0.77 -1.31 3.94
C GLU A 364 0.75 -1.98 2.56
N GLY A 365 1.36 -3.17 2.45
CA GLY A 365 1.39 -3.91 1.20
C GLY A 365 0.03 -4.48 0.80
N LEU A 366 -0.80 -4.87 1.76
CA LEU A 366 -2.19 -5.28 1.51
C LEU A 366 -3.00 -4.10 0.95
N SER A 367 -2.83 -2.90 1.51
CA SER A 367 -3.50 -1.68 1.08
C SER A 367 -3.00 -1.20 -0.29
N ASP A 368 -1.69 -1.22 -0.54
CA ASP A 368 -1.13 -0.94 -1.87
C ASP A 368 -1.71 -1.89 -2.92
N TRP A 369 -1.76 -3.19 -2.61
CA TRP A 369 -2.29 -4.18 -3.55
C TRP A 369 -3.77 -3.93 -3.88
N ILE A 370 -4.58 -3.55 -2.88
CA ILE A 370 -5.98 -3.16 -3.10
C ILE A 370 -6.07 -2.01 -4.12
N GLY A 371 -5.23 -0.99 -3.98
CA GLY A 371 -5.17 0.11 -4.94
C GLY A 371 -4.69 -0.32 -6.33
N LEU A 372 -3.63 -1.13 -6.41
CA LEU A 372 -3.10 -1.68 -7.67
C LEU A 372 -4.19 -2.42 -8.47
N MET A 373 -5.05 -3.18 -7.78
CA MET A 373 -6.14 -3.91 -8.44
C MET A 373 -7.15 -3.01 -9.14
N LEU A 374 -7.38 -1.78 -8.62
CA LEU A 374 -8.28 -0.82 -9.25
C LEU A 374 -7.65 -0.12 -10.46
N MET A 375 -6.33 -0.08 -10.54
CA MET A 375 -5.58 0.67 -11.55
C MET A 375 -5.07 -0.19 -12.71
N LEU A 376 -5.21 -1.52 -12.62
CA LEU A 376 -4.92 -2.42 -13.74
C LEU A 376 -5.75 -2.09 -14.98
N LYS A 377 -5.10 -2.11 -16.14
CA LYS A 377 -5.71 -1.78 -17.44
C LYS A 377 -5.49 -2.89 -18.45
N GLU A 378 -6.40 -2.97 -19.41
CA GLU A 378 -6.19 -3.80 -20.59
C GLU A 378 -4.90 -3.38 -21.31
N GLY A 379 -4.03 -4.35 -21.58
CA GLY A 379 -2.72 -4.15 -22.20
C GLY A 379 -1.56 -4.00 -21.22
N ASP A 380 -1.81 -3.93 -19.91
CA ASP A 380 -0.76 -4.08 -18.90
C ASP A 380 -0.18 -5.51 -18.95
N TYR A 381 1.07 -5.67 -18.52
CA TYR A 381 1.80 -6.94 -18.51
C TYR A 381 2.66 -7.07 -17.24
N ALA A 382 3.01 -8.29 -16.91
CA ALA A 382 3.60 -8.65 -15.62
C ALA A 382 4.90 -7.88 -15.29
N GLU A 383 5.77 -7.70 -16.26
CA GLU A 383 7.07 -7.04 -16.09
C GLU A 383 6.98 -5.51 -16.16
N LYS A 384 5.81 -4.94 -16.46
CA LYS A 384 5.64 -3.49 -16.47
C LYS A 384 5.86 -2.94 -15.05
N PRO A 385 6.83 -2.02 -14.85
CA PRO A 385 6.99 -1.33 -13.58
C PRO A 385 5.76 -0.46 -13.27
N PHE A 386 5.29 -0.52 -12.05
CA PHE A 386 4.18 0.27 -11.57
C PHE A 386 4.60 1.03 -10.31
N GLY A 387 4.95 2.32 -10.48
CA GLY A 387 5.29 3.21 -9.36
C GLY A 387 4.02 3.67 -8.65
N TYR A 388 3.89 3.39 -7.37
CA TYR A 388 2.72 3.74 -6.58
C TYR A 388 2.77 5.19 -6.11
N GLY A 389 1.69 5.98 -6.30
CA GLY A 389 1.61 7.36 -5.83
C GLY A 389 2.54 8.34 -6.56
N THR A 390 2.81 8.12 -7.84
CA THR A 390 3.71 8.97 -8.64
C THR A 390 3.20 10.39 -8.78
N TYR A 391 1.88 10.61 -8.85
CA TYR A 391 1.30 11.95 -8.91
C TYR A 391 1.53 12.70 -7.60
N ALA A 392 1.14 12.14 -6.47
CA ALA A 392 1.30 12.77 -5.18
C ALA A 392 2.77 13.09 -4.86
N SER A 393 3.70 12.22 -5.27
CA SER A 393 5.15 12.45 -5.10
C SER A 393 5.79 13.29 -6.21
N SER A 394 5.01 13.95 -7.07
CA SER A 394 5.51 14.78 -8.20
C SER A 394 6.43 14.04 -9.15
N GLN A 395 6.24 12.76 -9.35
CA GLN A 395 7.02 11.97 -10.30
C GLN A 395 6.30 11.86 -11.65
N SER A 396 7.05 11.51 -12.68
CA SER A 396 6.45 11.10 -13.95
C SER A 396 5.70 9.78 -13.76
N ILE A 397 4.81 9.45 -14.69
CA ILE A 397 4.04 8.19 -14.66
C ILE A 397 4.92 6.93 -14.69
N ASP A 398 6.17 7.06 -15.13
CA ASP A 398 7.17 5.99 -15.17
C ASP A 398 8.14 6.08 -13.97
N GLY A 399 7.83 6.90 -12.97
CA GLY A 399 8.64 7.03 -11.75
C GLY A 399 8.53 5.82 -10.83
N ASP A 400 9.45 5.73 -9.87
CA ASP A 400 9.49 4.60 -8.93
C ASP A 400 8.34 4.63 -7.90
N GLY A 401 7.68 5.80 -7.73
CA GLY A 401 6.63 6.00 -6.74
C GLY A 401 7.17 6.26 -5.34
N ILE A 402 6.35 6.00 -4.32
CA ILE A 402 6.64 6.25 -2.90
C ILE A 402 7.19 5.02 -2.16
N ARG A 403 7.39 3.90 -2.85
CA ARG A 403 7.91 2.66 -2.27
C ARG A 403 9.39 2.46 -2.64
N ASN A 404 10.02 1.44 -2.04
CA ASN A 404 11.44 1.13 -2.26
C ASN A 404 11.77 0.73 -3.70
N ALA A 405 10.79 0.22 -4.44
CA ALA A 405 10.86 -0.06 -5.87
C ALA A 405 9.45 -0.04 -6.48
N PRO A 406 9.30 0.08 -7.81
CA PRO A 406 8.02 -0.14 -8.47
C PRO A 406 7.52 -1.58 -8.27
N TYR A 407 6.20 -1.76 -8.27
CA TYR A 407 5.60 -3.10 -8.32
C TYR A 407 5.77 -3.70 -9.71
N THR A 408 6.45 -4.83 -9.81
CA THR A 408 6.70 -5.55 -11.05
C THR A 408 7.12 -6.99 -10.75
N THR A 409 6.90 -7.90 -11.70
CA THR A 409 7.41 -9.27 -11.62
C THR A 409 8.85 -9.40 -12.13
N ASP A 410 9.42 -8.32 -12.68
CA ASP A 410 10.81 -8.27 -13.16
C ASP A 410 11.80 -8.12 -11.99
N PHE A 411 12.52 -9.19 -11.68
CA PHE A 411 13.55 -9.21 -10.64
C PHE A 411 14.75 -8.30 -10.92
N SER A 412 14.94 -7.81 -12.12
CA SER A 412 15.98 -6.82 -12.40
C SER A 412 15.59 -5.41 -11.95
N VAL A 413 14.31 -5.18 -11.63
CA VAL A 413 13.75 -3.90 -11.17
C VAL A 413 13.32 -3.99 -9.71
N ASN A 414 12.71 -5.10 -9.30
CA ASN A 414 12.25 -5.34 -7.93
C ASN A 414 12.63 -6.76 -7.51
N ASP A 415 13.79 -6.90 -6.88
CA ASP A 415 14.37 -8.18 -6.44
C ASP A 415 14.11 -8.49 -4.96
N TYR A 416 13.31 -7.67 -4.27
CA TYR A 416 13.00 -7.87 -2.85
C TYR A 416 12.37 -9.24 -2.58
N THR A 417 12.92 -9.91 -1.56
CA THR A 417 12.47 -11.21 -1.06
C THR A 417 12.09 -11.15 0.41
N TYR A 418 11.58 -12.23 0.95
CA TYR A 418 11.20 -12.31 2.36
C TYR A 418 12.38 -12.03 3.31
N GLY A 419 13.58 -12.49 2.97
CA GLY A 419 14.79 -12.26 3.77
C GLY A 419 15.17 -10.79 3.91
N ASP A 420 14.84 -9.96 2.92
CA ASP A 420 15.13 -8.52 2.95
C ASP A 420 14.35 -7.78 4.05
N THR A 421 13.22 -8.31 4.51
CA THR A 421 12.46 -7.72 5.61
C THR A 421 13.26 -7.61 6.91
N ASN A 422 14.31 -8.44 7.09
CA ASN A 422 15.24 -8.34 8.22
C ASN A 422 16.10 -7.07 8.18
N ASN A 423 16.26 -6.43 7.00
CA ASN A 423 17.13 -5.28 6.82
C ASN A 423 16.39 -3.96 7.17
N SER A 424 16.48 -3.55 8.43
CA SER A 424 15.86 -2.31 8.91
C SER A 424 16.54 -1.03 8.43
N SER A 425 17.70 -1.11 7.81
CA SER A 425 18.38 0.05 7.23
C SER A 425 17.91 0.38 5.81
N ASP A 426 17.32 -0.61 5.13
CA ASP A 426 16.79 -0.46 3.77
C ASP A 426 15.27 -0.34 3.77
N LEU A 427 14.59 -1.25 4.46
CA LEU A 427 13.14 -1.31 4.52
C LEU A 427 12.62 -0.70 5.82
N SER A 428 11.85 0.37 5.72
CA SER A 428 11.16 0.97 6.86
C SER A 428 10.01 0.08 7.35
N GLN A 429 9.61 0.27 8.60
CA GLN A 429 8.39 -0.32 9.16
C GLN A 429 7.35 0.81 9.36
N PRO A 430 6.09 0.61 8.97
CA PRO A 430 5.49 -0.58 8.34
C PRO A 430 5.62 -0.63 6.81
N HIS A 431 5.95 0.51 6.14
CA HIS A 431 5.82 0.69 4.69
C HIS A 431 6.72 -0.26 3.88
N GLY A 432 8.03 -0.30 4.17
CA GLY A 432 8.96 -1.16 3.44
C GLY A 432 8.74 -2.64 3.70
N VAL A 433 8.39 -3.02 4.94
CA VAL A 433 8.04 -4.42 5.25
C VAL A 433 6.77 -4.83 4.49
N GLY A 434 5.72 -4.01 4.57
CA GLY A 434 4.46 -4.29 3.85
C GLY A 434 4.65 -4.33 2.34
N PHE A 435 5.47 -3.45 1.77
CA PHE A 435 5.79 -3.41 0.35
C PHE A 435 6.30 -4.77 -0.18
N VAL A 436 7.12 -5.49 0.58
CA VAL A 436 7.61 -6.82 0.17
C VAL A 436 6.44 -7.80 0.02
N PHE A 437 5.49 -7.81 0.96
CA PHE A 437 4.31 -8.68 0.84
C PHE A 437 3.39 -8.24 -0.31
N GLY A 438 3.19 -6.93 -0.49
CA GLY A 438 2.45 -6.38 -1.63
C GLY A 438 3.04 -6.80 -2.97
N THR A 439 4.38 -6.87 -3.06
CA THR A 439 5.10 -7.38 -4.24
C THR A 439 4.81 -8.87 -4.50
N MET A 440 4.74 -9.70 -3.44
CA MET A 440 4.37 -11.12 -3.58
C MET A 440 2.92 -11.28 -4.06
N LEU A 441 2.00 -10.46 -3.55
CA LEU A 441 0.62 -10.44 -4.03
C LEU A 441 0.51 -9.95 -5.48
N TRP A 442 1.36 -9.01 -5.88
CA TRP A 442 1.43 -8.56 -7.27
C TRP A 442 1.90 -9.66 -8.21
N ASP A 443 2.95 -10.41 -7.84
CA ASP A 443 3.39 -11.59 -8.57
C ASP A 443 2.25 -12.63 -8.66
N LEU A 444 1.52 -12.86 -7.59
CA LEU A 444 0.37 -13.79 -7.56
C LEU A 444 -0.77 -13.31 -8.47
N THR A 445 -1.03 -12.01 -8.50
CA THR A 445 -2.02 -11.42 -9.41
C THR A 445 -1.72 -11.74 -10.86
N TRP A 446 -0.48 -11.55 -11.28
CA TRP A 446 -0.08 -11.83 -12.66
C TRP A 446 -0.10 -13.33 -12.98
N ALA A 447 0.25 -14.20 -12.02
CA ALA A 447 0.09 -15.64 -12.19
C ALA A 447 -1.37 -16.05 -12.43
N PHE A 448 -2.32 -15.44 -11.74
CA PHE A 448 -3.75 -15.65 -11.98
C PHE A 448 -4.20 -15.06 -13.33
N ILE A 449 -3.73 -13.86 -13.69
CA ILE A 449 -4.04 -13.25 -15.00
C ILE A 449 -3.48 -14.08 -16.15
N ASP A 450 -2.28 -14.61 -16.04
CA ASP A 450 -1.68 -15.50 -17.04
C ASP A 450 -2.50 -16.77 -17.24
N GLN A 451 -3.06 -17.30 -16.15
CA GLN A 451 -3.87 -18.53 -16.22
C GLN A 451 -5.30 -18.29 -16.75
N TYR A 452 -5.93 -17.16 -16.39
CA TYR A 452 -7.37 -16.94 -16.61
C TYR A 452 -7.68 -15.74 -17.50
N GLY A 453 -6.68 -14.95 -17.87
CA GLY A 453 -6.86 -13.69 -18.58
C GLY A 453 -7.26 -12.55 -17.65
N TYR A 454 -7.19 -11.33 -18.19
CA TYR A 454 -7.64 -10.12 -17.52
C TYR A 454 -9.09 -9.78 -17.92
N ASP A 455 -9.90 -9.35 -16.97
CA ASP A 455 -11.26 -8.85 -17.19
C ASP A 455 -11.38 -7.42 -16.62
N PRO A 456 -11.68 -6.40 -17.45
CA PRO A 456 -11.80 -5.01 -16.99
C PRO A 456 -13.02 -4.76 -16.11
N ASN A 457 -13.97 -5.68 -16.04
CA ASN A 457 -15.12 -5.56 -15.16
C ASN A 457 -14.76 -5.97 -13.73
N LEU A 458 -14.45 -4.98 -12.89
CA LEU A 458 -14.04 -5.24 -11.50
C LEU A 458 -15.17 -5.76 -10.60
N ILE A 459 -16.44 -5.52 -10.96
CA ILE A 459 -17.60 -5.90 -10.12
C ILE A 459 -18.09 -7.31 -10.44
N ASN A 460 -18.31 -7.60 -11.71
CA ASN A 460 -18.93 -8.86 -12.17
C ASN A 460 -18.04 -9.64 -13.16
N GLY A 461 -16.75 -9.36 -13.18
CA GLY A 461 -15.80 -10.03 -14.05
C GLY A 461 -15.47 -11.45 -13.61
N SER A 462 -14.74 -12.16 -14.46
CA SER A 462 -14.35 -13.56 -14.22
C SER A 462 -12.87 -13.83 -14.55
N GLY A 463 -12.10 -12.80 -14.82
CA GLY A 463 -10.67 -12.87 -15.10
C GLY A 463 -9.83 -13.31 -13.90
N GLY A 464 -8.54 -13.50 -14.13
CA GLY A 464 -7.58 -13.82 -13.08
C GLY A 464 -7.53 -12.73 -11.99
N ASN A 465 -7.61 -11.46 -12.40
CA ASN A 465 -7.71 -10.34 -11.48
C ASN A 465 -8.94 -10.44 -10.55
N ASN A 466 -10.11 -10.79 -11.06
CA ASN A 466 -11.31 -10.99 -10.24
C ASN A 466 -11.16 -12.18 -9.29
N LYS A 467 -10.56 -13.27 -9.77
CA LYS A 467 -10.35 -14.49 -8.96
C LYS A 467 -9.40 -14.24 -7.79
N ILE A 468 -8.31 -13.53 -8.01
CA ILE A 468 -7.37 -13.20 -6.92
C ILE A 468 -7.98 -12.18 -5.94
N MET A 469 -8.82 -11.23 -6.41
CA MET A 469 -9.57 -10.31 -5.53
C MET A 469 -10.49 -11.09 -4.60
N GLN A 470 -11.21 -12.09 -5.11
CA GLN A 470 -12.05 -12.96 -4.27
C GLN A 470 -11.22 -13.76 -3.27
N LEU A 471 -10.15 -14.42 -3.74
CA LEU A 471 -9.27 -15.21 -2.89
C LEU A 471 -8.65 -14.37 -1.78
N PHE A 472 -8.28 -13.13 -2.07
CA PHE A 472 -7.71 -12.20 -1.10
C PHE A 472 -8.71 -11.86 0.03
N ILE A 473 -9.95 -11.52 -0.30
CA ILE A 473 -10.99 -11.25 0.70
C ILE A 473 -11.27 -12.50 1.55
N ASP A 474 -11.33 -13.67 0.92
CA ASP A 474 -11.51 -14.94 1.64
C ASP A 474 -10.34 -15.23 2.59
N ALA A 475 -9.10 -14.94 2.18
CA ALA A 475 -7.92 -15.09 3.00
C ALA A 475 -7.91 -14.13 4.20
N LEU A 476 -8.29 -12.87 4.02
CA LEU A 476 -8.44 -11.91 5.12
C LEU A 476 -9.42 -12.43 6.18
N LYS A 477 -10.56 -13.01 5.76
CA LYS A 477 -11.60 -13.53 6.67
C LYS A 477 -11.16 -14.75 7.47
N VAL A 478 -10.25 -15.57 6.94
CA VAL A 478 -9.76 -16.80 7.62
C VAL A 478 -8.43 -16.59 8.32
N SER A 479 -7.80 -15.43 8.15
CA SER A 479 -6.52 -15.10 8.76
C SER A 479 -6.63 -14.98 10.28
N SER A 480 -5.58 -15.42 10.97
CA SER A 480 -5.40 -15.15 12.39
C SER A 480 -5.22 -13.66 12.68
N CYS A 481 -5.46 -13.23 13.92
CA CYS A 481 -5.15 -11.88 14.36
C CYS A 481 -3.63 -11.68 14.48
N ASN A 482 -3.10 -10.60 13.95
CA ASN A 482 -1.67 -10.25 13.91
C ASN A 482 -0.79 -11.31 13.22
N PRO A 483 -1.14 -11.74 11.99
CA PRO A 483 -0.36 -12.73 11.27
C PRO A 483 1.01 -12.16 10.87
N GLY A 484 2.04 -13.02 10.86
CA GLY A 484 3.26 -12.78 10.10
C GLY A 484 3.09 -13.23 8.63
N PHE A 485 4.14 -13.09 7.83
CA PHE A 485 4.07 -13.41 6.39
C PHE A 485 3.72 -14.88 6.12
N VAL A 486 4.31 -15.81 6.88
CA VAL A 486 4.05 -17.24 6.73
C VAL A 486 2.59 -17.55 7.05
N GLU A 487 2.07 -17.02 8.15
CA GLU A 487 0.67 -17.24 8.55
C GLU A 487 -0.33 -16.69 7.54
N PHE A 488 -0.04 -15.53 6.93
CA PHE A 488 -0.95 -14.96 5.94
C PHE A 488 -0.87 -15.69 4.58
N ARG A 489 0.33 -16.13 4.15
CA ARG A 489 0.45 -17.07 3.02
C ARG A 489 -0.39 -18.33 3.26
N ASP A 490 -0.32 -18.90 4.44
CA ASP A 490 -1.09 -20.09 4.82
C ASP A 490 -2.60 -19.79 4.85
N ALA A 491 -3.00 -18.58 5.21
CA ALA A 491 -4.41 -18.14 5.10
C ALA A 491 -4.88 -18.08 3.64
N ILE A 492 -4.03 -17.65 2.68
CA ILE A 492 -4.35 -17.67 1.25
C ILE A 492 -4.52 -19.11 0.76
N LEU A 493 -3.63 -20.02 1.15
CA LEU A 493 -3.74 -21.46 0.82
C LEU A 493 -5.01 -22.08 1.42
N LEU A 494 -5.32 -21.76 2.68
CA LEU A 494 -6.54 -22.21 3.34
C LEU A 494 -7.80 -21.70 2.65
N ALA A 495 -7.81 -20.43 2.26
CA ALA A 495 -8.91 -19.84 1.51
C ALA A 495 -9.12 -20.55 0.16
N ASP A 496 -8.05 -20.86 -0.56
CA ASP A 496 -8.13 -21.62 -1.82
C ASP A 496 -8.65 -23.06 -1.58
N ASP A 497 -8.20 -23.73 -0.53
CA ASP A 497 -8.73 -25.06 -0.18
C ASP A 497 -10.24 -25.02 0.11
N LEU A 498 -10.69 -24.05 0.89
CA LEU A 498 -12.09 -23.90 1.30
C LEU A 498 -13.02 -23.49 0.14
N THR A 499 -12.56 -22.63 -0.76
CA THR A 499 -13.42 -22.01 -1.79
C THR A 499 -13.21 -22.62 -3.18
N ASN A 500 -12.02 -23.14 -3.48
CA ASN A 500 -11.62 -23.68 -4.78
C ASN A 500 -11.14 -25.15 -4.71
N ASN A 501 -11.27 -25.82 -3.57
CA ASN A 501 -10.76 -27.18 -3.33
C ASN A 501 -9.25 -27.33 -3.61
N GLY A 502 -8.45 -26.32 -3.27
CA GLY A 502 -7.00 -26.31 -3.46
C GLY A 502 -6.54 -26.28 -4.91
N MET A 503 -7.39 -25.81 -5.82
CA MET A 503 -7.10 -25.81 -7.27
C MET A 503 -5.85 -25.00 -7.60
N HIS A 504 -5.54 -23.96 -6.83
CA HIS A 504 -4.41 -23.07 -7.08
C HIS A 504 -3.24 -23.30 -6.11
N GLU A 505 -3.28 -24.36 -5.30
CA GLU A 505 -2.27 -24.63 -4.26
C GLU A 505 -0.84 -24.52 -4.81
N CYS A 506 -0.52 -25.23 -5.90
CA CYS A 506 0.83 -25.21 -6.45
C CYS A 506 1.20 -23.87 -7.08
N LEU A 507 0.27 -23.18 -7.74
CA LEU A 507 0.49 -21.83 -8.24
C LEU A 507 0.84 -20.85 -7.12
N ILE A 508 0.12 -20.92 -6.01
CA ILE A 508 0.37 -20.07 -4.83
C ILE A 508 1.76 -20.37 -4.25
N TRP A 509 2.09 -21.67 -4.07
CA TRP A 509 3.42 -22.06 -3.57
C TRP A 509 4.56 -21.59 -4.48
N GLU A 510 4.46 -21.78 -5.79
CA GLU A 510 5.48 -21.35 -6.75
C GLU A 510 5.75 -19.85 -6.69
N VAL A 511 4.69 -19.05 -6.61
CA VAL A 511 4.80 -17.58 -6.56
C VAL A 511 5.45 -17.13 -5.25
N PHE A 512 4.98 -17.61 -4.11
CA PHE A 512 5.54 -17.21 -2.82
C PHE A 512 6.97 -17.73 -2.61
N ALA A 513 7.25 -18.96 -3.01
CA ALA A 513 8.60 -19.53 -2.94
C ALA A 513 9.60 -18.74 -3.79
N ARG A 514 9.19 -18.24 -4.96
CA ARG A 514 10.02 -17.40 -5.82
C ARG A 514 10.58 -16.17 -5.09
N ARG A 515 9.83 -15.64 -4.12
CA ARG A 515 10.22 -14.50 -3.28
C ARG A 515 10.67 -14.90 -1.87
N GLY A 516 11.08 -16.15 -1.67
CA GLY A 516 11.65 -16.61 -0.41
C GLY A 516 10.63 -16.98 0.66
N LEU A 517 9.33 -17.05 0.34
CA LEU A 517 8.29 -17.45 1.27
C LEU A 517 7.81 -18.89 0.96
N GLY A 518 8.77 -19.80 0.75
CA GLY A 518 8.54 -21.20 0.43
C GLY A 518 8.08 -22.05 1.61
N VAL A 519 8.06 -23.37 1.40
CA VAL A 519 7.44 -24.31 2.35
C VAL A 519 8.18 -24.40 3.70
N LEU A 520 9.48 -24.15 3.73
CA LEU A 520 10.32 -24.16 4.93
C LEU A 520 10.64 -22.76 5.45
N ALA A 521 10.03 -21.71 4.89
CA ALA A 521 10.18 -20.36 5.39
C ALA A 521 9.66 -20.29 6.85
N ASP A 522 10.40 -19.58 7.70
CA ASP A 522 10.08 -19.43 9.11
C ASP A 522 9.98 -17.93 9.46
N GLN A 523 8.84 -17.52 10.00
CA GLN A 523 8.63 -16.13 10.43
C GLN A 523 9.20 -15.84 11.83
N GLY A 524 9.63 -16.86 12.57
CA GLY A 524 10.09 -16.65 13.94
C GLY A 524 9.00 -16.05 14.82
N ASN A 525 9.29 -14.90 15.41
CA ASN A 525 8.33 -14.14 16.20
C ASN A 525 7.83 -12.92 15.41
N ALA A 526 6.58 -12.88 15.05
CA ALA A 526 5.97 -11.76 14.28
C ALA A 526 6.16 -10.37 14.92
N ASN A 527 6.54 -10.26 16.19
CA ASN A 527 6.94 -9.00 16.84
C ASN A 527 8.47 -8.81 16.85
N ASN A 528 9.20 -9.45 15.94
CA ASN A 528 10.63 -9.27 15.75
C ASN A 528 10.98 -9.39 14.27
N ARG A 529 11.15 -8.28 13.59
CA ARG A 529 11.47 -8.25 12.16
C ARG A 529 12.91 -8.64 11.79
N GLN A 530 13.66 -9.32 12.67
CA GLN A 530 15.08 -9.66 12.45
C GLN A 530 15.35 -11.18 12.57
N ASP A 531 14.31 -12.00 12.61
CA ASP A 531 14.43 -13.45 12.78
C ASP A 531 13.73 -14.27 11.68
N GLN A 532 13.34 -13.61 10.57
CA GLN A 532 12.76 -14.28 9.41
C GLN A 532 13.80 -15.11 8.67
N ILE A 533 13.40 -16.32 8.29
CA ILE A 533 14.22 -17.23 7.48
C ILE A 533 13.50 -17.48 6.16
N GLU A 534 14.08 -17.02 5.06
CA GLU A 534 13.55 -17.28 3.74
C GLU A 534 13.84 -18.70 3.26
N ASP A 535 12.94 -19.21 2.43
CA ASP A 535 13.06 -20.51 1.78
C ASP A 535 12.42 -20.45 0.38
N PHE A 536 13.08 -21.06 -0.58
CA PHE A 536 12.66 -21.05 -1.98
C PHE A 536 12.10 -22.41 -2.44
N SER A 537 11.90 -23.35 -1.53
CA SER A 537 11.35 -24.67 -1.86
C SER A 537 9.82 -24.64 -1.93
N ILE A 538 9.29 -25.53 -2.78
CA ILE A 538 7.86 -25.80 -2.87
C ILE A 538 7.56 -27.19 -2.32
N PRO A 539 6.31 -27.51 -1.96
CA PRO A 539 5.94 -28.88 -1.58
C PRO A 539 6.24 -29.88 -2.69
N SER A 540 6.70 -31.07 -2.33
CA SER A 540 7.00 -32.11 -3.30
C SER A 540 5.78 -32.53 -4.16
N SER A 541 4.57 -32.28 -3.68
CA SER A 541 3.33 -32.46 -4.47
C SER A 541 3.19 -31.46 -5.62
N CYS A 542 3.95 -30.35 -5.58
CA CYS A 542 3.95 -29.29 -6.59
C CYS A 542 5.20 -29.30 -7.48
N GLU A 543 6.18 -30.14 -7.16
CA GLU A 543 7.36 -30.29 -8.01
C GLU A 543 6.99 -30.94 -9.36
N GLU A 544 7.59 -30.46 -10.44
CA GLU A 544 7.46 -31.12 -11.73
C GLU A 544 7.99 -32.56 -11.63
N PRO A 545 7.27 -33.54 -12.15
CA PRO A 545 7.70 -34.94 -12.03
C PRO A 545 9.04 -35.16 -12.75
N GLU A 546 10.02 -35.68 -12.02
CA GLU A 546 11.36 -35.99 -12.56
C GLU A 546 11.34 -37.06 -13.68
N ASN A 547 10.29 -37.87 -13.75
CA ASN A 547 10.14 -38.96 -14.67
C ASN A 547 9.00 -38.70 -15.67
N LEU A 548 9.27 -38.98 -16.95
CA LEU A 548 8.24 -38.88 -18.00
C LEU A 548 7.12 -39.90 -17.79
N ASN A 549 7.45 -41.07 -17.27
CA ASN A 549 6.50 -42.15 -17.00
C ASN A 549 6.69 -42.59 -15.54
N ASP A 550 5.83 -42.15 -14.66
CA ASP A 550 5.83 -42.52 -13.27
C ASP A 550 4.39 -42.76 -12.77
N ILE A 551 4.15 -43.94 -12.21
CA ILE A 551 2.84 -44.34 -11.74
C ILE A 551 3.00 -45.09 -10.42
N GLY A 552 2.16 -44.78 -9.46
CA GLY A 552 2.21 -45.42 -8.14
C GLY A 552 0.85 -45.58 -7.49
N ILE A 553 0.83 -46.35 -6.43
CA ILE A 553 -0.34 -46.54 -5.58
C ILE A 553 -0.36 -45.42 -4.54
N LEU A 554 -1.39 -44.58 -4.58
CA LEU A 554 -1.59 -43.49 -3.63
C LEU A 554 -2.18 -44.04 -2.30
N SER A 555 -3.13 -44.97 -2.39
CA SER A 555 -3.75 -45.58 -1.22
C SER A 555 -4.31 -46.98 -1.50
N VAL A 556 -4.41 -47.80 -0.46
CA VAL A 556 -5.20 -49.03 -0.46
C VAL A 556 -6.49 -48.72 0.28
N ASN A 557 -7.61 -48.68 -0.42
CA ASN A 557 -8.92 -48.28 0.12
C ASN A 557 -9.66 -49.46 0.78
N SER A 558 -9.40 -50.69 0.28
CA SER A 558 -9.88 -51.93 0.88
C SER A 558 -8.91 -53.08 0.57
N PRO A 559 -8.84 -54.11 1.46
CA PRO A 559 -9.50 -54.20 2.76
C PRO A 559 -8.91 -53.21 3.79
N VAL A 560 -9.74 -52.71 4.69
CA VAL A 560 -9.29 -51.94 5.85
C VAL A 560 -8.90 -52.90 7.00
N THR A 561 -8.09 -52.43 7.95
CA THR A 561 -7.71 -53.21 9.14
C THR A 561 -8.93 -53.68 9.90
N GLY A 562 -9.04 -54.97 10.14
CA GLY A 562 -10.19 -55.60 10.83
C GLY A 562 -10.25 -57.10 10.63
N VAL A 563 -11.38 -57.71 11.03
CA VAL A 563 -11.66 -59.14 10.75
C VAL A 563 -12.12 -59.23 9.30
N LEU A 564 -11.30 -59.85 8.45
CA LEU A 564 -11.57 -60.00 7.02
C LEU A 564 -12.42 -61.26 6.75
N SER A 565 -13.22 -61.22 5.70
CA SER A 565 -13.96 -62.36 5.20
C SER A 565 -13.06 -63.27 4.34
N ASN A 566 -13.61 -64.40 3.90
CA ASN A 566 -12.87 -65.34 3.02
C ASN A 566 -12.71 -64.77 1.56
N ASN A 567 -13.43 -63.73 1.22
CA ASN A 567 -13.38 -63.08 -0.08
C ASN A 567 -13.44 -61.56 0.14
N GLU A 568 -12.31 -60.89 0.00
CA GLU A 568 -12.21 -59.43 0.08
C GLU A 568 -11.91 -58.84 -1.29
N SER A 569 -12.54 -57.72 -1.57
CA SER A 569 -12.19 -56.94 -2.75
C SER A 569 -11.02 -55.99 -2.42
N ILE A 570 -9.98 -56.04 -3.21
CA ILE A 570 -8.87 -55.10 -3.12
C ILE A 570 -9.23 -53.89 -3.97
N SER A 571 -9.28 -52.72 -3.36
CA SER A 571 -9.49 -51.45 -4.02
C SER A 571 -8.31 -50.53 -3.72
N ILE A 572 -7.71 -49.98 -4.76
CA ILE A 572 -6.57 -49.08 -4.66
C ILE A 572 -6.86 -47.80 -5.43
N THR A 573 -6.29 -46.70 -4.98
CA THR A 573 -6.19 -45.45 -5.76
C THR A 573 -4.82 -45.41 -6.38
N ILE A 574 -4.78 -45.24 -7.69
CA ILE A 574 -3.54 -45.10 -8.48
C ILE A 574 -3.42 -43.66 -8.94
N ARG A 575 -2.23 -43.10 -8.86
CA ARG A 575 -1.91 -41.78 -9.36
C ARG A 575 -0.76 -41.87 -10.38
N ASN A 576 -0.90 -41.10 -11.46
CA ASN A 576 0.20 -40.81 -12.37
C ASN A 576 1.03 -39.65 -11.77
N PHE A 577 2.29 -39.92 -11.45
CA PHE A 577 3.27 -38.94 -10.99
C PHE A 577 4.17 -38.45 -12.12
N GLY A 578 4.03 -39.00 -13.34
CA GLY A 578 4.78 -38.63 -14.53
C GLY A 578 4.03 -37.65 -15.43
N ILE A 579 4.72 -37.19 -16.49
CA ILE A 579 4.19 -36.23 -17.47
C ILE A 579 3.32 -36.91 -18.52
N ASN A 580 3.68 -38.14 -18.88
CA ASN A 580 3.00 -38.89 -19.95
C ASN A 580 1.77 -39.64 -19.43
N ASN A 581 0.68 -39.58 -20.16
CA ASN A 581 -0.46 -40.46 -19.88
C ASN A 581 -0.02 -41.93 -19.98
N ILE A 582 -0.32 -42.72 -18.96
CA ILE A 582 0.01 -44.12 -18.85
C ILE A 582 -1.25 -44.96 -19.00
N ASN A 583 -1.20 -45.98 -19.83
CA ASN A 583 -2.27 -46.95 -20.01
C ASN A 583 -1.71 -48.35 -20.17
N ASN A 584 -2.56 -49.37 -20.07
CA ASN A 584 -2.21 -50.77 -20.26
C ASN A 584 -1.05 -51.25 -19.36
N PHE A 585 -1.15 -51.05 -18.06
CA PHE A 585 -0.21 -51.51 -17.05
C PHE A 585 -0.84 -52.56 -16.16
N GLU A 586 -0.03 -53.27 -15.36
CA GLU A 586 -0.50 -54.29 -14.42
C GLU A 586 -0.29 -53.84 -12.98
N ALA A 587 -1.31 -53.99 -12.15
CA ALA A 587 -1.21 -53.88 -10.72
C ALA A 587 -1.01 -55.29 -10.10
N TYR A 588 -0.09 -55.38 -9.14
CA TYR A 588 0.26 -56.66 -8.51
C TYR A 588 -0.02 -56.61 -7.02
N TYR A 589 -0.48 -57.76 -6.45
CA TYR A 589 -0.55 -57.93 -5.02
C TYR A 589 -0.20 -59.34 -4.59
N SER A 590 0.22 -59.50 -3.37
CA SER A 590 0.37 -60.81 -2.69
C SER A 590 -0.16 -60.75 -1.28
N VAL A 591 -0.64 -61.84 -0.76
CA VAL A 591 -1.12 -61.95 0.63
C VAL A 591 -0.16 -62.85 1.43
N ASN A 592 0.38 -62.30 2.52
CA ASN A 592 1.30 -62.97 3.42
C ASN A 592 2.52 -63.62 2.73
N GLY A 593 3.02 -63.01 1.67
CA GLY A 593 4.16 -63.56 0.92
C GLY A 593 3.83 -64.76 0.04
N GLY A 594 2.54 -65.02 -0.21
CA GLY A 594 2.07 -66.05 -1.14
C GLY A 594 2.26 -65.66 -2.63
N ASP A 595 1.55 -66.36 -3.50
CA ASP A 595 1.62 -66.13 -4.94
C ASP A 595 1.22 -64.68 -5.32
N VAL A 596 1.94 -64.12 -6.29
CA VAL A 596 1.64 -62.79 -6.80
C VAL A 596 0.47 -62.89 -7.80
N ILE A 597 -0.54 -62.10 -7.58
CA ILE A 597 -1.73 -61.98 -8.42
C ILE A 597 -1.64 -60.63 -9.16
N SER A 598 -1.86 -60.64 -10.49
CA SER A 598 -1.87 -59.41 -11.30
C SER A 598 -3.27 -59.09 -11.79
N GLN A 599 -3.51 -57.80 -11.97
CA GLN A 599 -4.72 -57.26 -12.58
C GLN A 599 -4.31 -56.23 -13.62
N ALA A 600 -4.71 -56.50 -14.88
CA ALA A 600 -4.50 -55.50 -15.93
C ALA A 600 -5.40 -54.27 -15.75
N VAL A 601 -4.80 -53.09 -15.87
CA VAL A 601 -5.48 -51.80 -15.84
C VAL A 601 -5.39 -51.21 -17.24
N THR A 602 -6.53 -51.13 -17.91
CA THR A 602 -6.63 -50.62 -19.29
C THR A 602 -7.06 -49.15 -19.34
N GLN A 603 -7.42 -48.59 -18.22
CA GLN A 603 -7.80 -47.19 -18.12
C GLN A 603 -6.55 -46.30 -18.27
N THR A 604 -6.71 -45.19 -18.96
CA THR A 604 -5.65 -44.15 -19.04
C THR A 604 -5.67 -43.31 -17.75
N ILE A 605 -4.53 -43.09 -17.19
CA ILE A 605 -4.33 -42.28 -15.97
C ILE A 605 -3.37 -41.16 -16.31
#